data_689451996da5a649ca7f692fae2a9ff3
#
_entry.id   689451996da5a649ca7f692fae2a9ff3
#
_cell.length_a   1.000
_cell.length_b   1.000
_cell.length_c   1.000
_cell.angle_alpha   90.00
_cell.angle_beta   90.00
_cell.angle_gamma   90.00
#
_symmetry.space_group_name_H-M   'P 1'
#
loop_
_entity.id
_entity.type
_entity.pdbx_description
1 polymer ?
#
loop_
_entity_poly.entity_id
_entity_poly.type
_entity_poly.pdbx_seq_one_letter_code
_entity_poly.pdbx_strand_id
1 'polypeptide(L)'
;YVPFLEHIFGGIKDNALGMLLLGDGGENYFGVLTDGLHIALIDVMSYVLAFYALLGFLGDLGYLPRLAVLLDSLLHKVGLHGYGSLPIMLGFGCKVPAVMGIRVLETRRERIIALALILVLAPCISQTAMIISILSPYGLKYMLIVFFALFVNGILAGTILNKLMKGETPELFMEIPSWQIPQWRPLLRKLWIRMKEYLGDALPLILVGVLFVDLMQLSGLTNWIAQIARYPVEHILGLPADTTPLLILGCLRKDVSIALLQPFNLPPAGLVVACVFMAMYLPCVATFFVM
;
A
#
# COMPACT_ATOMS: atom_id res chain seq x y z
N TYR A 1 24.63 -6.22 -8.16
CA TYR A 1 24.34 -7.52 -7.52
C TYR A 1 23.72 -8.49 -8.51
N VAL A 2 22.83 -8.05 -9.41
CA VAL A 2 22.21 -8.89 -10.45
C VAL A 2 23.27 -9.60 -11.33
N PRO A 3 24.28 -8.90 -11.90
CA PRO A 3 25.29 -9.57 -12.76
C PRO A 3 26.16 -10.60 -12.03
N PHE A 4 26.36 -10.45 -10.73
CA PHE A 4 27.13 -11.40 -9.92
C PHE A 4 26.38 -12.72 -9.68
N LEU A 5 25.10 -12.63 -9.39
CA LEU A 5 24.21 -13.80 -9.26
C LEU A 5 23.98 -14.49 -10.61
N GLU A 6 23.88 -13.73 -11.69
CA GLU A 6 23.80 -14.29 -13.06
C GLU A 6 25.05 -15.09 -13.42
N HIS A 7 26.23 -14.68 -13.00
CA HIS A 7 27.46 -15.40 -13.30
C HIS A 7 27.62 -16.71 -12.50
N ILE A 8 27.07 -16.77 -11.28
CA ILE A 8 27.12 -17.98 -10.44
C ILE A 8 26.04 -18.98 -10.85
N PHE A 9 24.86 -18.52 -11.25
CA PHE A 9 23.69 -19.36 -11.51
C PHE A 9 23.30 -19.44 -13.00
N GLY A 10 24.11 -18.93 -13.90
CA GLY A 10 23.82 -18.86 -15.35
C GLY A 10 23.53 -20.22 -16.02
N GLY A 11 23.96 -21.33 -15.42
CA GLY A 11 23.66 -22.68 -15.92
C GLY A 11 22.32 -23.29 -15.44
N ILE A 12 21.59 -22.58 -14.54
CA ILE A 12 20.34 -23.10 -13.96
C ILE A 12 19.12 -22.39 -14.59
N LYS A 13 19.35 -21.32 -15.37
CA LYS A 13 18.30 -20.50 -16.01
C LYS A 13 17.40 -21.27 -16.99
N ASP A 14 17.91 -22.33 -17.62
CA ASP A 14 17.19 -23.07 -18.64
C ASP A 14 16.13 -24.06 -18.08
N ASN A 15 16.05 -24.19 -16.77
CA ASN A 15 15.04 -25.01 -16.11
C ASN A 15 13.91 -24.15 -15.54
N ALA A 16 12.67 -24.67 -15.54
CA ALA A 16 11.52 -23.97 -14.96
C ALA A 16 11.77 -23.50 -13.50
N LEU A 17 12.54 -24.26 -12.74
CA LEU A 17 12.96 -23.90 -11.38
C LEU A 17 13.97 -22.73 -11.37
N GLY A 18 14.85 -22.67 -12.36
CA GLY A 18 15.79 -21.55 -12.52
C GLY A 18 15.11 -20.26 -12.92
N MET A 19 14.11 -20.31 -13.81
CA MET A 19 13.26 -19.17 -14.15
C MET A 19 12.48 -18.64 -12.94
N LEU A 20 11.96 -19.52 -12.10
CA LEU A 20 11.22 -19.16 -10.90
C LEU A 20 12.11 -18.51 -9.83
N LEU A 21 13.35 -18.96 -9.67
CA LEU A 21 14.26 -18.45 -8.63
C LEU A 21 15.04 -17.22 -9.07
N LEU A 22 15.46 -17.15 -10.32
CA LEU A 22 16.39 -16.13 -10.84
C LEU A 22 15.72 -15.10 -11.76
N GLY A 23 14.49 -15.40 -12.26
CA GLY A 23 13.83 -14.57 -13.26
C GLY A 23 14.54 -14.59 -14.62
N ASP A 24 13.91 -13.99 -15.61
CA ASP A 24 14.42 -13.96 -17.00
C ASP A 24 15.30 -12.72 -17.29
N GLY A 25 15.61 -11.92 -16.25
CA GLY A 25 16.45 -10.69 -16.34
C GLY A 25 15.82 -9.56 -17.15
N GLY A 26 14.55 -9.61 -17.46
CA GLY A 26 13.98 -8.62 -18.32
C GLY A 26 12.49 -8.45 -18.23
N GLU A 27 11.55 -8.99 -18.78
CA GLU A 27 10.21 -8.42 -18.90
C GLU A 27 9.05 -9.32 -18.44
N ASN A 28 9.26 -10.62 -18.30
CA ASN A 28 8.15 -11.54 -18.14
C ASN A 28 8.09 -12.27 -16.78
N TYR A 29 9.21 -12.54 -16.11
CA TYR A 29 9.25 -13.28 -14.86
C TYR A 29 10.14 -12.59 -13.82
N PHE A 30 9.58 -12.33 -12.64
CA PHE A 30 10.32 -11.80 -11.49
C PHE A 30 10.95 -12.96 -10.71
N GLY A 31 12.28 -13.06 -10.71
CA GLY A 31 12.96 -14.05 -9.89
C GLY A 31 12.75 -13.80 -8.40
N VAL A 32 12.29 -14.81 -7.65
CA VAL A 32 12.06 -14.69 -6.21
C VAL A 32 13.33 -14.28 -5.47
N LEU A 33 14.48 -14.85 -5.85
CA LEU A 33 15.76 -14.59 -5.18
C LEU A 33 16.46 -13.31 -5.66
N THR A 34 16.29 -12.92 -6.91
CA THR A 34 16.95 -11.73 -7.48
C THR A 34 16.10 -10.49 -7.28
N ASP A 35 14.95 -10.45 -7.95
CA ASP A 35 14.10 -9.26 -7.96
C ASP A 35 13.27 -9.16 -6.69
N GLY A 36 12.72 -10.27 -6.19
CA GLY A 36 11.95 -10.30 -4.96
C GLY A 36 12.75 -9.84 -3.75
N LEU A 37 13.99 -10.34 -3.61
CA LEU A 37 14.87 -9.99 -2.50
C LEU A 37 15.42 -8.55 -2.64
N HIS A 38 15.79 -8.13 -3.85
CA HIS A 38 16.26 -6.77 -4.13
C HIS A 38 15.18 -5.74 -3.78
N ILE A 39 13.98 -5.95 -4.25
CA ILE A 39 12.82 -5.12 -3.99
C ILE A 39 12.51 -5.04 -2.49
N ALA A 40 12.46 -6.19 -1.82
CA ALA A 40 12.12 -6.25 -0.40
C ALA A 40 13.19 -5.57 0.47
N LEU A 41 14.49 -5.78 0.18
CA LEU A 41 15.58 -5.26 1.01
C LEU A 41 15.99 -3.83 0.66
N ILE A 42 15.92 -3.42 -0.60
CA ILE A 42 16.41 -2.10 -1.00
C ILE A 42 15.25 -1.12 -1.10
N ASP A 43 14.25 -1.42 -1.93
CA ASP A 43 13.16 -0.47 -2.17
C ASP A 43 12.24 -0.35 -0.96
N VAL A 44 11.62 -1.48 -0.55
CA VAL A 44 10.60 -1.45 0.51
C VAL A 44 11.20 -1.10 1.85
N MET A 45 12.36 -1.66 2.21
CA MET A 45 13.00 -1.39 3.49
C MET A 45 13.43 0.07 3.64
N SER A 46 13.92 0.71 2.55
CA SER A 46 14.28 2.13 2.56
C SER A 46 13.09 3.02 2.88
N TYR A 47 11.95 2.80 2.23
CA TYR A 47 10.71 3.55 2.49
C TYR A 47 10.17 3.30 3.90
N VAL A 48 10.19 2.04 4.35
CA VAL A 48 9.72 1.63 5.68
C VAL A 48 10.57 2.30 6.76
N LEU A 49 11.90 2.30 6.60
CA LEU A 49 12.83 2.89 7.57
C LEU A 49 12.65 4.41 7.67
N ALA A 50 12.59 5.09 6.52
CA ALA A 50 12.35 6.54 6.49
C ALA A 50 11.00 6.92 7.13
N PHE A 51 9.95 6.16 6.84
CA PHE A 51 8.62 6.39 7.37
C PHE A 51 8.56 6.18 8.90
N TYR A 52 9.12 5.07 9.41
CA TYR A 52 9.14 4.83 10.85
C TYR A 52 10.05 5.81 11.61
N ALA A 53 11.13 6.29 10.97
CA ALA A 53 11.96 7.34 11.55
C ALA A 53 11.16 8.64 11.72
N LEU A 54 10.43 9.04 10.69
CA LEU A 54 9.57 10.22 10.73
C LEU A 54 8.45 10.09 11.78
N LEU A 55 7.76 8.95 11.78
CA LEU A 55 6.69 8.69 12.75
C LEU A 55 7.20 8.62 14.19
N GLY A 56 8.34 7.97 14.41
CA GLY A 56 8.96 7.90 15.72
C GLY A 56 9.32 9.30 16.23
N PHE A 57 9.89 10.13 15.36
CA PHE A 57 10.22 11.52 15.66
C PHE A 57 8.96 12.34 16.01
N LEU A 58 7.92 12.27 15.17
CA LEU A 58 6.64 12.98 15.41
C LEU A 58 5.92 12.46 16.67
N GLY A 59 6.02 11.16 16.94
CA GLY A 59 5.45 10.53 18.13
C GLY A 59 6.14 11.01 19.41
N ASP A 60 7.48 11.04 19.41
CA ASP A 60 8.27 11.47 20.56
C ASP A 60 8.12 12.99 20.85
N LEU A 61 7.84 13.81 19.82
CA LEU A 61 7.46 15.22 19.98
C LEU A 61 6.10 15.43 20.68
N GLY A 62 5.25 14.39 20.76
CA GLY A 62 3.87 14.53 21.21
C GLY A 62 2.92 15.16 20.18
N TYR A 63 3.32 15.18 18.90
CA TYR A 63 2.50 15.73 17.81
C TYR A 63 1.30 14.85 17.49
N LEU A 64 1.47 13.53 17.48
CA LEU A 64 0.41 12.57 17.11
C LEU A 64 -0.83 12.66 18.01
N PRO A 65 -0.74 12.73 19.36
CA PRO A 65 -1.92 12.91 20.20
C PRO A 65 -2.67 14.22 19.96
N ARG A 66 -1.95 15.31 19.68
CA ARG A 66 -2.57 16.61 19.36
C ARG A 66 -3.32 16.57 18.05
N LEU A 67 -2.74 15.90 17.05
CA LEU A 67 -3.39 15.70 15.77
C LEU A 67 -4.66 14.84 15.91
N ALA A 68 -4.64 13.83 16.80
CA ALA A 68 -5.81 13.02 17.11
C ALA A 68 -6.96 13.88 17.65
N VAL A 69 -6.68 14.81 18.57
CA VAL A 69 -7.70 15.74 19.12
C VAL A 69 -8.21 16.73 18.05
N LEU A 70 -7.31 17.24 17.19
CA LEU A 70 -7.72 18.16 16.11
C LEU A 70 -8.63 17.48 15.09
N LEU A 71 -8.35 16.22 14.76
CA LEU A 71 -9.13 15.45 13.79
C LEU A 71 -10.39 14.80 14.39
N ASP A 72 -10.54 14.79 15.70
CA ASP A 72 -11.65 14.16 16.39
C ASP A 72 -13.01 14.63 15.88
N SER A 73 -13.20 15.95 15.76
CA SER A 73 -14.45 16.54 15.27
C SER A 73 -14.80 16.13 13.82
N LEU A 74 -13.77 15.91 12.99
CA LEU A 74 -13.95 15.45 11.61
C LEU A 74 -14.26 13.96 11.56
N LEU A 75 -13.55 13.18 12.36
CA LEU A 75 -13.69 11.73 12.43
C LEU A 75 -15.03 11.29 13.06
N HIS A 76 -15.57 12.07 13.99
CA HIS A 76 -16.92 11.83 14.53
C HIS A 76 -18.01 11.82 13.45
N LYS A 77 -17.89 12.66 12.42
CA LYS A 77 -18.84 12.66 11.28
C LYS A 77 -18.83 11.36 10.51
N VAL A 78 -17.69 10.65 10.52
CA VAL A 78 -17.50 9.38 9.84
C VAL A 78 -17.70 8.18 10.79
N GLY A 79 -17.99 8.45 12.06
CA GLY A 79 -18.27 7.41 13.07
C GLY A 79 -17.04 6.84 13.76
N LEU A 80 -15.96 7.60 13.80
CA LEU A 80 -14.72 7.31 14.54
C LEU A 80 -14.43 8.41 15.56
N HIS A 81 -13.74 8.06 16.63
CA HIS A 81 -13.16 9.04 17.55
C HIS A 81 -11.70 9.33 17.20
N GLY A 82 -11.09 10.30 17.90
CA GLY A 82 -9.73 10.79 17.61
C GLY A 82 -8.64 9.75 17.57
N TYR A 83 -8.73 8.66 18.36
CA TYR A 83 -7.76 7.55 18.29
C TYR A 83 -7.74 6.85 16.93
N GLY A 84 -8.86 6.88 16.18
CA GLY A 84 -8.92 6.38 14.81
C GLY A 84 -8.02 7.14 13.85
N SER A 85 -7.61 8.38 14.19
CA SER A 85 -6.66 9.15 13.38
C SER A 85 -5.28 8.50 13.31
N LEU A 86 -4.83 7.86 14.39
CA LEU A 86 -3.49 7.25 14.45
C LEU A 86 -3.31 6.14 13.40
N PRO A 87 -4.16 5.09 13.34
CA PRO A 87 -4.06 4.09 12.29
C PRO A 87 -4.31 4.66 10.88
N ILE A 88 -5.16 5.66 10.71
CA ILE A 88 -5.37 6.30 9.40
C ILE A 88 -4.09 7.01 8.94
N MET A 89 -3.42 7.76 9.81
CA MET A 89 -2.15 8.41 9.52
C MET A 89 -1.05 7.39 9.17
N LEU A 90 -0.98 6.29 9.92
CA LEU A 90 -0.09 5.17 9.59
C LEU A 90 -0.37 4.63 8.18
N GLY A 91 -1.64 4.64 7.75
CA GLY A 91 -2.08 4.17 6.44
C GLY A 91 -1.50 4.94 5.26
N PHE A 92 -1.25 6.24 5.42
CA PHE A 92 -0.59 7.05 4.39
C PHE A 92 0.88 6.66 4.18
N GLY A 93 1.53 6.06 5.17
CA GLY A 93 2.86 5.50 4.99
C GLY A 93 2.82 4.06 4.55
N CYS A 94 2.29 3.18 5.38
CA CYS A 94 2.16 1.76 5.10
C CYS A 94 0.86 1.19 5.68
N LYS A 95 0.10 0.48 4.85
CA LYS A 95 -1.19 -0.11 5.27
C LYS A 95 -1.02 -1.25 6.28
N VAL A 96 0.09 -1.98 6.27
CA VAL A 96 0.34 -3.11 7.19
C VAL A 96 0.31 -2.67 8.65
N PRO A 97 1.18 -1.72 9.11
CA PRO A 97 1.15 -1.24 10.49
C PRO A 97 -0.14 -0.48 10.81
N ALA A 98 -0.77 0.15 9.82
CA ALA A 98 -2.05 0.80 10.00
C ALA A 98 -3.14 -0.19 10.41
N VAL A 99 -3.24 -1.32 9.71
CA VAL A 99 -4.19 -2.40 10.02
C VAL A 99 -3.88 -3.03 11.38
N MET A 100 -2.61 -3.24 11.72
CA MET A 100 -2.23 -3.68 13.07
C MET A 100 -2.63 -2.65 14.14
N GLY A 101 -2.49 -1.36 13.83
CA GLY A 101 -2.86 -0.25 14.71
C GLY A 101 -4.36 -0.14 14.99
N ILE A 102 -5.22 -0.68 14.13
CA ILE A 102 -6.68 -0.70 14.35
C ILE A 102 -7.06 -1.46 15.63
N ARG A 103 -6.22 -2.38 16.11
CA ARG A 103 -6.45 -3.13 17.36
C ARG A 103 -6.54 -2.24 18.59
N VAL A 104 -6.04 -1.01 18.53
CA VAL A 104 -6.16 -0.01 19.60
C VAL A 104 -7.61 0.48 19.75
N LEU A 105 -8.44 0.38 18.70
CA LEU A 105 -9.84 0.78 18.75
C LEU A 105 -10.66 -0.25 19.54
N GLU A 106 -11.54 0.23 20.39
CA GLU A 106 -12.28 -0.61 21.34
C GLU A 106 -13.40 -1.40 20.65
N THR A 107 -14.18 -0.74 19.80
CA THR A 107 -15.38 -1.33 19.21
C THR A 107 -15.11 -2.00 17.85
N ARG A 108 -15.82 -3.10 17.58
CA ARG A 108 -15.78 -3.77 16.27
C ARG A 108 -16.21 -2.83 15.14
N ARG A 109 -17.18 -1.97 15.41
CA ARG A 109 -17.68 -1.00 14.46
C ARG A 109 -16.58 -0.05 14.00
N GLU A 110 -15.88 0.55 14.95
CA GLU A 110 -14.77 1.46 14.66
C GLU A 110 -13.64 0.79 13.91
N ARG A 111 -13.31 -0.45 14.25
CA ARG A 111 -12.28 -1.23 13.55
C ARG A 111 -12.62 -1.42 12.08
N ILE A 112 -13.88 -1.74 11.76
CA ILE A 112 -14.33 -1.94 10.38
C ILE A 112 -14.34 -0.61 9.61
N ILE A 113 -14.82 0.47 10.23
CA ILE A 113 -14.83 1.81 9.59
C ILE A 113 -13.38 2.29 9.37
N ALA A 114 -12.51 2.17 10.36
CA ALA A 114 -11.10 2.55 10.24
C ALA A 114 -10.39 1.74 9.16
N LEU A 115 -10.65 0.43 9.11
CA LEU A 115 -10.13 -0.45 8.08
C LEU A 115 -10.54 -0.01 6.68
N ALA A 116 -11.83 0.26 6.47
CA ALA A 116 -12.34 0.74 5.19
C ALA A 116 -11.71 2.08 4.78
N LEU A 117 -11.57 3.00 5.74
CA LEU A 117 -10.91 4.28 5.48
C LEU A 117 -9.45 4.13 5.11
N ILE A 118 -8.69 3.28 5.82
CA ILE A 118 -7.28 3.01 5.49
C ILE A 118 -7.14 2.42 4.09
N LEU A 119 -8.06 1.55 3.69
CA LEU A 119 -7.98 0.91 2.39
C LEU A 119 -8.33 1.86 1.24
N VAL A 120 -9.35 2.69 1.43
CA VAL A 120 -9.91 3.55 0.37
C VAL A 120 -9.26 4.93 0.33
N LEU A 121 -9.10 5.58 1.50
CA LEU A 121 -8.65 6.97 1.60
C LEU A 121 -7.13 7.11 1.48
N ALA A 122 -6.36 6.18 2.07
CA ALA A 122 -4.94 6.34 2.27
C ALA A 122 -4.11 5.58 1.21
N PRO A 123 -3.62 6.24 0.15
CA PRO A 123 -2.58 5.64 -0.69
C PRO A 123 -1.29 5.52 0.13
N CYS A 124 -0.58 4.39 0.04
CA CYS A 124 0.69 4.23 0.74
C CYS A 124 1.79 5.11 0.10
N ILE A 125 2.91 5.27 0.80
CA ILE A 125 3.98 6.17 0.36
C ILE A 125 4.53 5.81 -1.03
N SER A 126 4.73 4.52 -1.34
CA SER A 126 5.16 4.06 -2.66
C SER A 126 4.14 4.35 -3.75
N GLN A 127 2.84 4.11 -3.48
CA GLN A 127 1.77 4.48 -4.41
C GLN A 127 1.72 5.99 -4.66
N THR A 128 1.83 6.78 -3.61
CA THR A 128 1.85 8.25 -3.72
C THR A 128 3.02 8.72 -4.59
N ALA A 129 4.22 8.18 -4.36
CA ALA A 129 5.39 8.50 -5.15
C ALA A 129 5.20 8.15 -6.64
N MET A 130 4.66 6.98 -6.96
CA MET A 130 4.39 6.56 -8.33
C MET A 130 3.29 7.38 -9.01
N ILE A 131 2.19 7.68 -8.30
CA ILE A 131 1.12 8.55 -8.80
C ILE A 131 1.69 9.93 -9.17
N ILE A 132 2.53 10.50 -8.31
CA ILE A 132 3.18 11.79 -8.57
C ILE A 132 4.12 11.68 -9.77
N SER A 133 4.94 10.63 -9.86
CA SER A 133 5.89 10.42 -10.95
C SER A 133 5.19 10.34 -12.30
N ILE A 134 4.10 9.57 -12.41
CA ILE A 134 3.38 9.34 -13.66
C ILE A 134 2.58 10.56 -14.09
N LEU A 135 1.93 11.25 -13.15
CA LEU A 135 1.09 12.40 -13.46
C LEU A 135 1.85 13.73 -13.55
N SER A 136 3.09 13.79 -13.04
CA SER A 136 3.92 14.99 -13.10
C SER A 136 4.06 15.60 -14.51
N PRO A 137 4.27 14.83 -15.59
CA PRO A 137 4.38 15.39 -16.95
C PRO A 137 3.08 16.03 -17.45
N TYR A 138 1.93 15.59 -16.94
CA TYR A 138 0.60 16.08 -17.36
C TYR A 138 0.11 17.29 -16.53
N GLY A 139 0.81 17.64 -15.48
CA GLY A 139 0.56 18.81 -14.64
C GLY A 139 -0.16 18.54 -13.33
N LEU A 140 0.00 19.49 -12.41
CA LEU A 140 -0.51 19.44 -11.02
C LEU A 140 -2.03 19.19 -10.93
N LYS A 141 -2.79 19.63 -11.91
CA LYS A 141 -4.26 19.50 -11.96
C LYS A 141 -4.71 18.04 -11.84
N TYR A 142 -4.11 17.14 -12.63
CA TYR A 142 -4.49 15.73 -12.65
C TYR A 142 -4.12 15.02 -11.35
N MET A 143 -2.98 15.39 -10.76
CA MET A 143 -2.56 14.89 -9.46
C MET A 143 -3.55 15.28 -8.36
N LEU A 144 -3.97 16.55 -8.32
CA LEU A 144 -4.97 17.03 -7.37
C LEU A 144 -6.32 16.31 -7.54
N ILE A 145 -6.74 16.02 -8.78
CA ILE A 145 -7.98 15.27 -9.06
C ILE A 145 -7.92 13.87 -8.45
N VAL A 146 -6.78 13.15 -8.56
CA VAL A 146 -6.62 11.82 -7.96
C VAL A 146 -6.77 11.87 -6.44
N PHE A 147 -6.03 12.77 -5.76
CA PHE A 147 -6.09 12.88 -4.30
C PHE A 147 -7.47 13.35 -3.83
N PHE A 148 -8.10 14.27 -4.55
CA PHE A 148 -9.46 14.71 -4.26
C PHE A 148 -10.47 13.57 -4.43
N ALA A 149 -10.37 12.79 -5.49
CA ALA A 149 -11.23 11.63 -5.71
C ALA A 149 -11.07 10.58 -4.59
N LEU A 150 -9.83 10.28 -4.17
CA LEU A 150 -9.57 9.38 -3.05
C LEU A 150 -10.18 9.90 -1.74
N PHE A 151 -10.04 11.19 -1.48
CA PHE A 151 -10.61 11.83 -0.30
C PHE A 151 -12.14 11.75 -0.29
N VAL A 152 -12.79 12.09 -1.40
CA VAL A 152 -14.25 12.02 -1.54
C VAL A 152 -14.75 10.58 -1.37
N ASN A 153 -14.12 9.61 -2.04
CA ASN A 153 -14.48 8.20 -1.91
C ASN A 153 -14.27 7.68 -0.48
N GLY A 154 -13.20 8.10 0.19
CA GLY A 154 -12.96 7.76 1.59
C GLY A 154 -14.07 8.28 2.52
N ILE A 155 -14.47 9.54 2.39
CA ILE A 155 -15.57 10.11 3.18
C ILE A 155 -16.90 9.40 2.86
N LEU A 156 -17.17 9.11 1.60
CA LEU A 156 -18.37 8.37 1.20
C LEU A 156 -18.40 6.97 1.82
N ALA A 157 -17.31 6.23 1.72
CA ALA A 157 -17.20 4.90 2.32
C ALA A 157 -17.42 4.95 3.84
N GLY A 158 -16.77 5.87 4.52
CA GLY A 158 -16.91 6.05 5.96
C GLY A 158 -18.34 6.44 6.38
N THR A 159 -18.96 7.39 5.69
CA THR A 159 -20.34 7.82 6.00
C THR A 159 -21.37 6.73 5.71
N ILE A 160 -21.19 5.95 4.64
CA ILE A 160 -22.05 4.80 4.33
C ILE A 160 -21.94 3.73 5.42
N LEU A 161 -20.71 3.35 5.79
CA LEU A 161 -20.48 2.37 6.85
C LEU A 161 -21.02 2.85 8.20
N ASN A 162 -20.84 4.13 8.52
CA ASN A 162 -21.36 4.73 9.75
C ASN A 162 -22.89 4.61 9.83
N LYS A 163 -23.61 4.80 8.71
CA LYS A 163 -25.08 4.63 8.65
C LYS A 163 -25.53 3.17 8.70
N LEU A 164 -24.76 2.27 8.07
CA LEU A 164 -25.08 0.84 8.06
C LEU A 164 -24.85 0.17 9.42
N MET A 165 -23.80 0.58 10.12
CA MET A 165 -23.41 -0.03 11.40
C MET A 165 -23.95 0.80 12.55
N LYS A 166 -25.02 0.31 13.21
CA LYS A 166 -25.60 0.92 14.41
C LYS A 166 -24.65 0.76 15.60
N GLY A 167 -24.45 1.80 16.38
CA GLY A 167 -23.63 1.81 17.60
C GLY A 167 -23.22 3.24 17.95
N GLU A 168 -22.94 3.46 19.23
CA GLU A 168 -22.43 4.73 19.73
C GLU A 168 -20.90 4.74 19.66
N THR A 169 -20.31 5.87 19.32
CA THR A 169 -18.86 6.10 19.44
C THR A 169 -18.59 6.56 20.86
N PRO A 170 -17.71 5.90 21.62
CA PRO A 170 -17.33 6.37 22.96
C PRO A 170 -16.66 7.74 22.84
N GLU A 171 -16.86 8.57 23.88
CA GLU A 171 -16.21 9.88 23.98
C GLU A 171 -14.71 9.69 24.27
N LEU A 172 -13.90 10.52 23.64
CA LEU A 172 -12.45 10.46 23.81
C LEU A 172 -12.00 11.27 25.03
N PHE A 173 -11.52 10.59 26.07
CA PHE A 173 -10.81 11.20 27.17
C PHE A 173 -9.31 11.04 26.97
N MET A 174 -8.66 12.01 26.32
CA MET A 174 -7.23 11.97 26.08
C MET A 174 -6.53 13.13 26.80
N GLU A 175 -5.58 12.80 27.65
CA GLU A 175 -4.64 13.79 28.18
C GLU A 175 -3.64 14.17 27.09
N ILE A 176 -3.55 15.47 26.79
CA ILE A 176 -2.59 15.98 25.79
C ILE A 176 -1.21 16.06 26.45
N PRO A 177 -0.23 15.25 26.05
CA PRO A 177 1.10 15.29 26.64
C PRO A 177 1.79 16.65 26.32
N SER A 178 2.64 17.09 27.24
CA SER A 178 3.51 18.24 27.01
C SER A 178 4.47 17.98 25.86
N TRP A 179 4.95 19.05 25.23
CA TRP A 179 6.00 18.94 24.22
C TRP A 179 7.26 18.34 24.82
N GLN A 180 7.77 17.29 24.17
CA GLN A 180 8.99 16.60 24.62
C GLN A 180 10.07 16.72 23.53
N ILE A 181 11.30 16.86 23.95
CA ILE A 181 12.44 16.83 23.01
C ILE A 181 12.69 15.36 22.65
N PRO A 182 12.74 15.00 21.36
CA PRO A 182 12.94 13.63 20.95
C PRO A 182 14.31 13.10 21.41
N GLN A 183 14.30 11.91 21.98
CA GLN A 183 15.50 11.25 22.47
C GLN A 183 16.00 10.27 21.41
N TRP A 184 17.21 10.45 20.92
CA TRP A 184 17.78 9.65 19.84
C TRP A 184 17.95 8.16 20.19
N ARG A 185 18.32 7.83 21.42
CA ARG A 185 18.51 6.44 21.85
C ARG A 185 17.23 5.61 21.81
N PRO A 186 16.10 6.03 22.40
CA PRO A 186 14.83 5.33 22.28
C PRO A 186 14.34 5.25 20.83
N LEU A 187 14.52 6.33 20.03
CA LEU A 187 14.13 6.35 18.64
C LEU A 187 14.86 5.28 17.82
N LEU A 188 16.20 5.21 17.92
CA LEU A 188 16.99 4.19 17.24
C LEU A 188 16.63 2.78 17.68
N ARG A 189 16.33 2.57 18.98
CA ARG A 189 15.88 1.27 19.47
C ARG A 189 14.52 0.87 18.90
N LYS A 190 13.56 1.81 18.81
CA LYS A 190 12.26 1.59 18.16
C LYS A 190 12.44 1.21 16.69
N LEU A 191 13.28 1.95 15.96
CA LEU A 191 13.60 1.65 14.55
C LEU A 191 14.21 0.25 14.38
N TRP A 192 15.15 -0.12 15.26
CA TRP A 192 15.77 -1.44 15.22
C TRP A 192 14.79 -2.57 15.45
N ILE A 193 13.86 -2.41 16.39
CA ILE A 193 12.79 -3.38 16.65
C ILE A 193 11.90 -3.51 15.40
N ARG A 194 11.47 -2.38 14.82
CA ARG A 194 10.65 -2.39 13.60
C ARG A 194 11.35 -3.02 12.39
N MET A 195 12.64 -2.80 12.26
CA MET A 195 13.44 -3.43 11.22
C MET A 195 13.52 -4.95 11.40
N LYS A 196 13.67 -5.44 12.64
CA LYS A 196 13.63 -6.88 12.93
C LYS A 196 12.26 -7.49 12.63
N GLU A 197 11.18 -6.83 13.03
CA GLU A 197 9.80 -7.25 12.73
C GLU A 197 9.59 -7.31 11.20
N TYR A 198 10.06 -6.32 10.46
CA TYR A 198 9.99 -6.32 9.00
C TYR A 198 10.74 -7.51 8.38
N LEU A 199 11.97 -7.77 8.82
CA LEU A 199 12.78 -8.89 8.32
C LEU A 199 12.22 -10.26 8.71
N GLY A 200 11.60 -10.37 9.90
CA GLY A 200 11.04 -11.64 10.38
C GLY A 200 9.67 -11.97 9.79
N ASP A 201 8.81 -10.98 9.68
CA ASP A 201 7.40 -11.19 9.36
C ASP A 201 7.05 -10.78 7.92
N ALA A 202 7.46 -9.57 7.51
CA ALA A 202 7.07 -9.04 6.21
C ALA A 202 7.91 -9.60 5.05
N LEU A 203 9.21 -9.76 5.22
CA LEU A 203 10.09 -10.26 4.17
C LEU A 203 9.70 -11.66 3.66
N PRO A 204 9.51 -12.69 4.53
CA PRO A 204 9.11 -14.01 4.05
C PRO A 204 7.73 -13.98 3.37
N LEU A 205 6.81 -13.14 3.84
CA LEU A 205 5.50 -12.98 3.24
C LEU A 205 5.58 -12.36 1.83
N ILE A 206 6.45 -11.38 1.62
CA ILE A 206 6.69 -10.78 0.31
C ILE A 206 7.27 -11.83 -0.64
N LEU A 207 8.24 -12.62 -0.20
CA LEU A 207 8.86 -13.67 -1.02
C LEU A 207 7.84 -14.77 -1.41
N VAL A 208 7.00 -15.19 -0.48
CA VAL A 208 5.89 -16.13 -0.76
C VAL A 208 4.89 -15.50 -1.73
N GLY A 209 4.59 -14.23 -1.58
CA GLY A 209 3.72 -13.49 -2.50
C GLY A 209 4.28 -13.45 -3.93
N VAL A 210 5.56 -13.14 -4.10
CA VAL A 210 6.23 -13.15 -5.42
C VAL A 210 6.20 -14.55 -6.01
N LEU A 211 6.56 -15.57 -5.23
CA LEU A 211 6.52 -16.98 -5.66
C LEU A 211 5.12 -17.40 -6.14
N PHE A 212 4.08 -17.01 -5.41
CA PHE A 212 2.69 -17.30 -5.78
C PHE A 212 2.30 -16.70 -7.13
N VAL A 213 2.76 -15.48 -7.40
CA VAL A 213 2.51 -14.80 -8.67
C VAL A 213 3.22 -15.45 -9.83
N ASP A 214 4.50 -15.76 -9.65
CA ASP A 214 5.28 -16.42 -10.67
C ASP A 214 4.65 -17.78 -11.03
N LEU A 215 4.16 -18.52 -10.04
CA LEU A 215 3.40 -19.77 -10.26
C LEU A 215 2.09 -19.53 -11.01
N MET A 216 1.36 -18.45 -10.71
CA MET A 216 0.14 -18.06 -11.45
C MET A 216 0.45 -17.68 -12.91
N GLN A 217 1.56 -17.00 -13.15
CA GLN A 217 2.00 -16.66 -14.51
C GLN A 217 2.40 -17.89 -15.29
N LEU A 218 3.21 -18.79 -14.70
CA LEU A 218 3.62 -20.06 -15.33
C LEU A 218 2.42 -20.97 -15.66
N SER A 219 1.40 -21.01 -14.81
CA SER A 219 0.19 -21.79 -15.05
C SER A 219 -0.75 -21.19 -16.10
N GLY A 220 -0.46 -20.00 -16.62
CA GLY A 220 -1.34 -19.27 -17.56
C GLY A 220 -2.66 -18.77 -16.94
N LEU A 221 -2.84 -18.93 -15.63
CA LEU A 221 -4.04 -18.55 -14.91
C LEU A 221 -4.28 -17.03 -14.97
N THR A 222 -3.20 -16.26 -14.99
CA THR A 222 -3.22 -14.80 -15.14
C THR A 222 -3.93 -14.38 -16.43
N ASN A 223 -3.62 -15.07 -17.55
CA ASN A 223 -4.24 -14.78 -18.84
C ASN A 223 -5.73 -15.15 -18.85
N TRP A 224 -6.11 -16.24 -18.22
CA TRP A 224 -7.50 -16.66 -18.10
C TRP A 224 -8.33 -15.66 -17.26
N ILE A 225 -7.80 -15.23 -16.11
CA ILE A 225 -8.43 -14.22 -15.27
C ILE A 225 -8.51 -12.88 -16.01
N ALA A 226 -7.45 -12.51 -16.76
CA ALA A 226 -7.42 -11.29 -17.56
C ALA A 226 -8.51 -11.28 -18.64
N GLN A 227 -8.79 -12.42 -19.28
CA GLN A 227 -9.86 -12.52 -20.26
C GLN A 227 -11.26 -12.30 -19.63
N ILE A 228 -11.51 -12.82 -18.45
CA ILE A 228 -12.77 -12.60 -17.73
C ILE A 228 -12.91 -11.15 -17.26
N ALA A 229 -11.82 -10.56 -16.75
CA ALA A 229 -11.80 -9.20 -16.25
C ALA A 229 -11.77 -8.14 -17.37
N ARG A 230 -11.50 -8.53 -18.61
CA ARG A 230 -11.45 -7.64 -19.77
C ARG A 230 -12.74 -6.85 -19.97
N TYR A 231 -13.88 -7.54 -19.91
CA TYR A 231 -15.19 -6.90 -20.13
C TYR A 231 -15.48 -5.76 -19.14
N PRO A 232 -15.38 -5.94 -17.80
CA PRO A 232 -15.56 -4.84 -16.87
C PRO A 232 -14.51 -3.74 -16.98
N VAL A 233 -13.26 -4.05 -17.33
CA VAL A 233 -12.19 -3.06 -17.46
C VAL A 233 -12.44 -2.13 -18.66
N GLU A 234 -12.85 -2.69 -19.79
CA GLU A 234 -13.15 -1.88 -21.00
C GLU A 234 -14.42 -1.04 -20.83
N HIS A 235 -15.50 -1.62 -20.30
CA HIS A 235 -16.82 -0.97 -20.29
C HIS A 235 -17.06 -0.09 -19.07
N ILE A 236 -16.52 -0.44 -17.90
CA ILE A 236 -16.73 0.32 -16.64
C ILE A 236 -15.59 1.33 -16.42
N LEU A 237 -14.35 0.90 -16.59
CA LEU A 237 -13.19 1.76 -16.37
C LEU A 237 -12.77 2.56 -17.61
N GLY A 238 -13.20 2.14 -18.81
CA GLY A 238 -12.82 2.79 -20.06
C GLY A 238 -11.33 2.67 -20.38
N LEU A 239 -10.66 1.64 -19.88
CA LEU A 239 -9.24 1.37 -20.08
C LEU A 239 -9.04 0.33 -21.19
N PRO A 240 -7.94 0.41 -21.99
CA PRO A 240 -7.62 -0.61 -22.97
C PRO A 240 -7.52 -2.00 -22.36
N ALA A 241 -7.96 -3.03 -23.06
CA ALA A 241 -7.92 -4.41 -22.62
C ALA A 241 -6.54 -4.89 -22.19
N ASP A 242 -5.50 -4.37 -22.84
CA ASP A 242 -4.10 -4.72 -22.58
C ASP A 242 -3.61 -4.26 -21.20
N THR A 243 -4.34 -3.36 -20.53
CA THR A 243 -4.05 -2.96 -19.13
C THR A 243 -4.60 -3.94 -18.11
N THR A 244 -5.46 -4.89 -18.48
CA THR A 244 -6.08 -5.84 -17.57
C THR A 244 -5.07 -6.71 -16.79
N PRO A 245 -4.03 -7.30 -17.42
CA PRO A 245 -3.01 -8.04 -16.70
C PRO A 245 -2.28 -7.19 -15.65
N LEU A 246 -2.03 -5.92 -15.96
CA LEU A 246 -1.37 -4.98 -15.05
C LEU A 246 -2.24 -4.67 -13.82
N LEU A 247 -3.54 -4.56 -14.01
CA LEU A 247 -4.47 -4.37 -12.90
C LEU A 247 -4.48 -5.58 -11.96
N ILE A 248 -4.37 -6.79 -12.50
CA ILE A 248 -4.28 -8.01 -11.70
C ILE A 248 -2.93 -8.06 -10.96
N LEU A 249 -1.84 -7.75 -11.65
CA LEU A 249 -0.51 -7.67 -11.05
C LEU A 249 -0.46 -6.62 -9.93
N GLY A 250 -1.28 -5.57 -10.04
CA GLY A 250 -1.44 -4.53 -9.01
C GLY A 250 -1.95 -5.02 -7.66
N CYS A 251 -2.58 -6.19 -7.57
CA CYS A 251 -2.91 -6.80 -6.28
C CYS A 251 -1.67 -7.15 -5.48
N LEU A 252 -0.57 -7.42 -6.15
CA LEU A 252 0.67 -7.88 -5.54
C LEU A 252 1.59 -6.71 -5.26
N ARG A 253 1.82 -5.90 -6.28
CA ARG A 253 2.70 -4.74 -6.26
C ARG A 253 2.05 -3.58 -6.99
N LYS A 254 1.31 -2.78 -6.26
CA LYS A 254 0.59 -1.63 -6.79
C LYS A 254 1.50 -0.55 -7.38
N ASP A 255 2.67 -0.37 -6.80
CA ASP A 255 3.72 0.55 -7.26
C ASP A 255 4.22 0.18 -8.65
N VAL A 256 4.59 -1.08 -8.86
CA VAL A 256 5.08 -1.57 -10.16
C VAL A 256 4.00 -1.50 -11.22
N SER A 257 2.78 -1.91 -10.88
CA SER A 257 1.67 -1.89 -11.84
C SER A 257 1.33 -0.48 -12.32
N ILE A 258 1.43 0.52 -11.43
CA ILE A 258 1.26 1.92 -11.82
C ILE A 258 2.40 2.34 -12.75
N ALA A 259 3.66 1.96 -12.47
CA ALA A 259 4.80 2.28 -13.33
C ALA A 259 4.65 1.66 -14.73
N LEU A 260 4.16 0.42 -14.82
CA LEU A 260 3.93 -0.29 -16.08
C LEU A 260 2.79 0.29 -16.93
N LEU A 261 2.02 1.25 -16.43
CA LEU A 261 1.03 1.98 -17.23
C LEU A 261 1.67 3.03 -18.17
N GLN A 262 2.92 3.44 -17.91
CA GLN A 262 3.59 4.48 -18.72
C GLN A 262 3.69 4.14 -20.23
N PRO A 263 4.12 2.93 -20.64
CA PRO A 263 4.30 2.62 -22.08
C PRO A 263 2.99 2.59 -22.87
N PHE A 264 1.82 2.51 -22.22
CA PHE A 264 0.52 2.45 -22.92
C PHE A 264 0.02 3.80 -23.44
N ASN A 265 0.75 4.91 -23.24
CA ASN A 265 0.39 6.25 -23.71
C ASN A 265 -1.11 6.60 -23.50
N LEU A 266 -1.63 6.24 -22.31
CA LEU A 266 -3.02 6.48 -21.96
C LEU A 266 -3.33 7.99 -21.93
N PRO A 267 -4.54 8.41 -22.33
CA PRO A 267 -4.96 9.79 -22.14
C PRO A 267 -4.91 10.15 -20.65
N PRO A 268 -4.63 11.43 -20.29
CA PRO A 268 -4.50 11.84 -18.87
C PRO A 268 -5.69 11.46 -18.00
N ALA A 269 -6.90 11.47 -18.57
CA ALA A 269 -8.12 11.05 -17.87
C ALA A 269 -8.09 9.54 -17.57
N GLY A 270 -7.64 8.70 -18.49
CA GLY A 270 -7.49 7.26 -18.28
C GLY A 270 -6.46 6.94 -17.21
N LEU A 271 -5.33 7.66 -17.19
CA LEU A 271 -4.33 7.53 -16.12
C LEU A 271 -4.89 7.89 -14.74
N VAL A 272 -5.70 8.95 -14.65
CA VAL A 272 -6.37 9.31 -13.38
C VAL A 272 -7.28 8.19 -12.90
N VAL A 273 -8.12 7.63 -13.78
CA VAL A 273 -9.02 6.52 -13.45
C VAL A 273 -8.23 5.30 -13.00
N ALA A 274 -7.18 4.92 -13.73
CA ALA A 274 -6.32 3.81 -13.38
C ALA A 274 -5.65 4.01 -12.02
N CYS A 275 -5.09 5.19 -11.75
CA CYS A 275 -4.46 5.52 -10.47
C CYS A 275 -5.44 5.46 -9.29
N VAL A 276 -6.65 6.02 -9.44
CA VAL A 276 -7.69 5.98 -8.39
C VAL A 276 -8.13 4.54 -8.15
N PHE A 277 -8.40 3.78 -9.21
CA PHE A 277 -8.79 2.39 -9.11
C PHE A 277 -7.71 1.55 -8.41
N MET A 278 -6.45 1.67 -8.83
CA MET A 278 -5.32 0.96 -8.24
C MET A 278 -5.11 1.32 -6.76
N ALA A 279 -5.35 2.57 -6.37
CA ALA A 279 -5.23 3.00 -4.99
C ALA A 279 -6.30 2.38 -4.08
N MET A 280 -7.56 2.30 -4.58
CA MET A 280 -8.72 1.80 -3.84
C MET A 280 -8.91 0.29 -3.93
N TYR A 281 -8.47 -0.31 -5.04
CA TYR A 281 -8.57 -1.72 -5.32
C TYR A 281 -7.87 -2.54 -4.21
N LEU A 282 -8.05 -3.83 -4.15
CA LEU A 282 -7.59 -4.76 -3.12
C LEU A 282 -6.32 -4.33 -2.35
N PRO A 283 -6.19 -4.63 -1.05
CA PRO A 283 -4.96 -4.38 -0.30
C PRO A 283 -3.78 -5.14 -0.93
N CYS A 284 -2.55 -4.68 -0.71
CA CYS A 284 -1.37 -5.47 -1.09
C CYS A 284 -1.35 -6.80 -0.34
N VAL A 285 -0.70 -7.82 -0.90
CA VAL A 285 -0.65 -9.17 -0.32
C VAL A 285 -0.28 -9.14 1.16
N ALA A 286 0.74 -8.37 1.55
CA ALA A 286 1.14 -8.23 2.95
C ALA A 286 0.01 -7.69 3.84
N THR A 287 -0.76 -6.71 3.37
CA THR A 287 -1.89 -6.18 4.13
C THR A 287 -3.03 -7.18 4.23
N PHE A 288 -3.28 -7.94 3.17
CA PHE A 288 -4.32 -8.97 3.14
C PHE A 288 -4.09 -10.07 4.18
N PHE A 289 -2.84 -10.52 4.35
CA PHE A 289 -2.50 -11.54 5.34
C PHE A 289 -2.53 -11.04 6.80
N VAL A 290 -2.44 -9.74 7.00
CA VAL A 290 -2.47 -9.13 8.35
C VAL A 290 -3.91 -8.76 8.77
N MET A 291 -4.84 -8.70 7.85
CA MET A 291 -6.28 -8.47 8.09
C MET A 291 -6.95 -9.65 8.79
#